data_14586b798be43b72fea585e094191667
#
_entry.id   14586b798be43b72fea585e094191667
#
_cell.length_a   1.000
_cell.length_b   1.000
_cell.length_c   1.000
_cell.angle_alpha   90.00
_cell.angle_beta   90.00
_cell.angle_gamma   90.00
#
_symmetry.space_group_name_H-M   'P 1'
#
loop_
_entity.id
_entity.type
_entity.pdbx_description
1 polymer ?
#
loop_
_entity_poly.entity_id
_entity_poly.type
_entity_poly.pdbx_seq_one_letter_code
_entity_poly.pdbx_strand_id
1 'polypeptide(L)'
;MRLRPFWSYYGAKYNIAHLYPQPQHHTIIEPFAGSAQYSLLHYKRDVRLYDLDENICMVWDYLIHAKESQISNLTIDFEHIDDLKGYTQEEKVLMGFWCAKGASRPQNKPSKYATHKHTANYKARAIAQVQYIRHWSIKQASYRDIPNTCATWFVDPPYLKGGEHYRCSSKDIDYEHLTTWCKSRRGSIIVCEGGDAKWLPFSDLCMARSCNRGVLDNKEILYTNIKNPQISLFGDM
;
A
#
# COMPACT_ATOMS: atom_id res chain seq x y z
N MET A 1 13.81 -11.59 -7.51
CA MET A 1 14.00 -10.54 -6.48
C MET A 1 12.62 -10.07 -6.06
N ARG A 2 12.35 -9.88 -4.77
CA ARG A 2 11.12 -9.30 -4.22
C ARG A 2 11.43 -7.86 -3.78
N LEU A 3 10.67 -6.88 -4.25
CA LEU A 3 10.79 -5.52 -3.74
C LEU A 3 10.24 -5.45 -2.31
N ARG A 4 10.84 -4.59 -1.50
CA ARG A 4 10.47 -4.34 -0.11
C ARG A 4 9.75 -3.00 -0.01
N PRO A 5 8.93 -2.77 1.05
CA PRO A 5 8.24 -1.50 1.25
C PRO A 5 9.20 -0.30 1.19
N PHE A 6 8.79 0.75 0.49
CA PHE A 6 9.53 2.02 0.44
C PHE A 6 9.42 2.81 1.75
N TRP A 7 8.36 2.58 2.52
CA TRP A 7 8.14 3.14 3.87
C TRP A 7 7.32 2.19 4.73
N SER A 8 7.25 2.47 6.04
CA SER A 8 6.39 1.77 6.98
C SER A 8 4.99 2.38 6.93
N TYR A 9 3.97 1.58 6.66
CA TYR A 9 2.59 2.05 6.53
C TYR A 9 1.65 1.22 7.39
N TYR A 10 0.63 1.88 7.98
CA TYR A 10 -0.41 1.19 8.74
C TYR A 10 -1.18 0.22 7.83
N GLY A 11 -1.53 -0.94 8.31
CA GLY A 11 -2.26 -1.95 7.52
C GLY A 11 -1.48 -2.60 6.36
N ALA A 12 -0.17 -2.30 6.21
CA ALA A 12 0.63 -2.83 5.11
C ALA A 12 0.66 -4.37 5.07
N LYS A 13 0.40 -4.95 3.91
CA LYS A 13 0.27 -6.39 3.67
C LYS A 13 1.60 -7.12 3.42
N TYR A 14 2.77 -6.51 3.70
CA TYR A 14 4.08 -7.05 3.34
C TYR A 14 4.28 -8.53 3.71
N ASN A 15 3.88 -8.92 4.92
CA ASN A 15 4.10 -10.27 5.43
C ASN A 15 3.14 -11.30 4.84
N ILE A 16 1.99 -10.89 4.33
CA ILE A 16 0.92 -11.76 3.83
C ILE A 16 0.65 -11.58 2.33
N ALA A 17 1.29 -10.61 1.67
CA ALA A 17 1.07 -10.34 0.24
C ALA A 17 1.24 -11.59 -0.65
N HIS A 18 2.13 -12.49 -0.27
CA HIS A 18 2.39 -13.75 -1.00
C HIS A 18 1.26 -14.80 -0.85
N LEU A 19 0.35 -14.62 0.10
CA LEU A 19 -0.80 -15.51 0.31
C LEU A 19 -1.97 -15.18 -0.61
N TYR A 20 -2.01 -13.97 -1.17
CA TYR A 20 -3.05 -13.59 -2.12
C TYR A 20 -2.87 -14.30 -3.46
N PRO A 21 -3.96 -14.52 -4.20
CA PRO A 21 -3.89 -15.10 -5.53
C PRO A 21 -2.92 -14.35 -6.45
N GLN A 22 -2.23 -15.08 -7.32
CA GLN A 22 -1.35 -14.50 -8.33
C GLN A 22 -2.13 -13.66 -9.34
N PRO A 23 -1.55 -12.55 -9.87
CA PRO A 23 -2.23 -11.72 -10.85
C PRO A 23 -2.46 -12.50 -12.15
N GLN A 24 -3.70 -12.50 -12.62
CA GLN A 24 -4.12 -13.20 -13.83
C GLN A 24 -3.92 -12.36 -15.10
N HIS A 25 -3.69 -11.04 -14.96
CA HIS A 25 -3.54 -10.10 -16.07
C HIS A 25 -2.19 -9.40 -16.02
N HIS A 26 -1.72 -8.90 -17.16
CA HIS A 26 -0.49 -8.10 -17.24
C HIS A 26 -0.59 -6.80 -16.42
N THR A 27 -1.76 -6.17 -16.46
CA THR A 27 -2.03 -4.95 -15.71
C THR A 27 -2.56 -5.29 -14.32
N ILE A 28 -2.00 -4.65 -13.29
CA ILE A 28 -2.50 -4.63 -11.91
C ILE A 28 -3.03 -3.23 -11.62
N ILE A 29 -4.22 -3.16 -11.02
CA ILE A 29 -4.82 -1.89 -10.57
C ILE A 29 -5.08 -1.98 -9.07
N GLU A 30 -4.51 -1.04 -8.31
CA GLU A 30 -4.80 -0.85 -6.87
C GLU A 30 -5.60 0.45 -6.68
N PRO A 31 -6.93 0.37 -6.42
CA PRO A 31 -7.79 1.55 -6.20
C PRO A 31 -7.58 2.25 -4.87
N PHE A 32 -6.92 1.60 -3.93
CA PHE A 32 -6.55 2.06 -2.60
C PHE A 32 -5.07 1.71 -2.42
N ALA A 33 -4.20 2.50 -3.08
CA ALA A 33 -2.80 2.12 -3.27
C ALA A 33 -2.02 1.99 -1.95
N GLY A 34 -2.24 2.89 -0.99
CA GLY A 34 -1.46 2.89 0.23
C GLY A 34 0.02 2.68 -0.06
N SER A 35 0.63 1.64 0.54
CA SER A 35 2.03 1.25 0.30
C SER A 35 2.22 0.15 -0.77
N ALA A 36 1.19 -0.18 -1.55
CA ALA A 36 1.17 -1.04 -2.73
C ALA A 36 1.91 -2.38 -2.57
N GLN A 37 1.68 -3.08 -1.46
CA GLN A 37 2.47 -4.27 -1.11
C GLN A 37 2.24 -5.44 -2.08
N TYR A 38 1.04 -5.59 -2.62
CA TYR A 38 0.75 -6.59 -3.63
C TYR A 38 1.49 -6.28 -4.94
N SER A 39 1.42 -5.04 -5.41
CA SER A 39 2.14 -4.62 -6.62
C SER A 39 3.66 -4.70 -6.47
N LEU A 40 4.21 -4.43 -5.27
CA LEU A 40 5.65 -4.60 -5.02
C LEU A 40 6.10 -6.07 -5.16
N LEU A 41 5.24 -7.02 -4.82
CA LEU A 41 5.53 -8.44 -5.05
C LEU A 41 5.55 -8.78 -6.54
N HIS A 42 4.71 -8.09 -7.34
CA HIS A 42 4.53 -8.31 -8.77
C HIS A 42 5.08 -7.15 -9.63
N TYR A 43 6.11 -6.48 -9.16
CA TYR A 43 6.61 -5.20 -9.65
C TYR A 43 6.91 -5.11 -11.16
N LYS A 44 7.11 -6.25 -11.83
CA LYS A 44 7.35 -6.31 -13.28
C LYS A 44 6.08 -6.15 -14.14
N ARG A 45 4.90 -6.11 -13.52
CA ARG A 45 3.62 -5.92 -14.20
C ARG A 45 3.40 -4.44 -14.54
N ASP A 46 2.50 -4.14 -15.47
CA ASP A 46 1.97 -2.79 -15.67
C ASP A 46 1.11 -2.43 -14.45
N VAL A 47 1.66 -1.61 -13.54
CA VAL A 47 0.99 -1.26 -12.28
C VAL A 47 0.41 0.15 -12.38
N ARG A 48 -0.89 0.24 -12.08
CA ARG A 48 -1.64 1.49 -12.04
C ARG A 48 -2.21 1.68 -10.65
N LEU A 49 -1.63 2.61 -9.92
CA LEU A 49 -2.02 2.96 -8.57
C LEU A 49 -3.04 4.09 -8.60
N TYR A 50 -3.99 4.03 -7.68
CA TYR A 50 -4.95 5.10 -7.42
C TYR A 50 -5.12 5.25 -5.91
N ASP A 51 -5.24 6.47 -5.44
CA ASP A 51 -5.56 6.77 -4.05
C ASP A 51 -6.31 8.10 -3.96
N LEU A 52 -7.11 8.29 -2.91
CA LEU A 52 -7.72 9.57 -2.59
C LEU A 52 -6.78 10.45 -1.77
N ASP A 53 -5.88 9.85 -0.97
CA ASP A 53 -4.93 10.61 -0.16
C ASP A 53 -3.83 11.20 -1.02
N GLU A 54 -3.82 12.53 -1.12
CA GLU A 54 -2.81 13.28 -1.88
C GLU A 54 -1.37 12.97 -1.43
N ASN A 55 -1.15 12.67 -0.12
CA ASN A 55 0.18 12.35 0.37
C ASN A 55 0.67 11.01 -0.21
N ILE A 56 -0.21 10.03 -0.35
CA ILE A 56 0.12 8.75 -1.00
C ILE A 56 0.43 8.97 -2.47
N CYS A 57 -0.38 9.79 -3.15
CA CYS A 57 -0.15 10.13 -4.54
C CYS A 57 1.18 10.87 -4.74
N MET A 58 1.48 11.89 -3.93
CA MET A 58 2.75 12.63 -3.97
C MET A 58 3.96 11.71 -3.80
N VAL A 59 3.92 10.82 -2.79
CA VAL A 59 5.05 9.92 -2.51
C VAL A 59 5.28 8.93 -3.66
N TRP A 60 4.21 8.33 -4.20
CA TRP A 60 4.36 7.42 -5.33
C TRP A 60 4.83 8.13 -6.58
N ASP A 61 4.29 9.32 -6.88
CA ASP A 61 4.71 10.11 -8.04
C ASP A 61 6.19 10.48 -7.94
N TYR A 62 6.62 10.96 -6.76
CA TYR A 62 8.03 11.23 -6.51
C TYR A 62 8.89 9.98 -6.69
N LEU A 63 8.56 8.85 -6.07
CA LEU A 63 9.34 7.61 -6.18
C LEU A 63 9.40 7.07 -7.61
N ILE A 64 8.32 7.18 -8.38
CA ILE A 64 8.29 6.76 -9.79
C ILE A 64 9.24 7.61 -10.65
N HIS A 65 9.36 8.91 -10.38
CA HIS A 65 10.09 9.84 -11.25
C HIS A 65 11.46 10.27 -10.72
N ALA A 66 11.70 10.24 -9.40
CA ALA A 66 12.96 10.70 -8.81
C ALA A 66 14.16 9.85 -9.22
N LYS A 67 15.29 10.50 -9.51
CA LYS A 67 16.56 9.82 -9.70
C LYS A 67 17.08 9.29 -8.36
N GLU A 68 17.90 8.23 -8.39
CA GLU A 68 18.54 7.67 -7.20
C GLU A 68 19.35 8.74 -6.44
N SER A 69 20.01 9.66 -7.16
CA SER A 69 20.76 10.77 -6.57
C SER A 69 19.87 11.74 -5.80
N GLN A 70 18.66 12.03 -6.27
CA GLN A 70 17.70 12.89 -5.55
C GLN A 70 17.29 12.25 -4.23
N ILE A 71 16.96 10.96 -4.23
CA ILE A 71 16.63 10.22 -3.00
C ILE A 71 17.84 10.13 -2.06
N SER A 72 19.05 9.96 -2.61
CA SER A 72 20.30 9.95 -1.83
C SER A 72 20.55 11.26 -1.09
N ASN A 73 20.13 12.39 -1.64
CA ASN A 73 20.28 13.71 -1.04
C ASN A 73 19.24 14.01 0.07
N LEU A 74 18.19 13.21 0.22
CA LEU A 74 17.22 13.41 1.31
C LEU A 74 17.91 13.21 2.65
N THR A 75 17.63 14.11 3.60
CA THR A 75 18.11 13.94 4.97
C THR A 75 17.25 12.94 5.76
N ILE A 76 17.84 12.30 6.75
CA ILE A 76 17.12 11.49 7.75
C ILE A 76 17.30 12.06 9.16
N ASP A 77 18.04 13.15 9.26
CA ASP A 77 18.35 13.85 10.51
C ASP A 77 17.65 15.21 10.50
N PHE A 78 16.55 15.31 11.25
CA PHE A 78 15.81 16.52 11.48
C PHE A 78 14.99 16.41 12.76
N GLU A 79 14.73 17.53 13.42
CA GLU A 79 13.85 17.61 14.57
C GLU A 79 12.38 17.87 14.14
N HIS A 80 12.20 18.72 13.14
CA HIS A 80 10.89 19.02 12.57
C HIS A 80 10.99 19.16 11.04
N ILE A 81 10.03 18.58 10.32
CA ILE A 81 10.07 18.55 8.86
C ILE A 81 9.90 19.95 8.26
N ASP A 82 9.17 20.84 8.94
CA ASP A 82 8.94 22.21 8.47
C ASP A 82 10.21 23.05 8.51
N ASP A 83 11.20 22.70 9.34
CA ASP A 83 12.49 23.38 9.42
C ASP A 83 13.40 23.06 8.22
N LEU A 84 13.06 22.02 7.46
CA LEU A 84 13.83 21.61 6.29
C LEU A 84 13.64 22.60 5.14
N LYS A 85 14.66 23.41 4.86
CA LYS A 85 14.69 24.33 3.72
C LYS A 85 15.29 23.64 2.49
N GLY A 86 14.79 23.99 1.30
CA GLY A 86 15.32 23.49 0.03
C GLY A 86 14.80 22.11 -0.41
N TYR A 87 13.90 21.51 0.36
CA TYR A 87 13.21 20.27 -0.03
C TYR A 87 11.80 20.57 -0.56
N THR A 88 11.37 19.82 -1.56
CA THR A 88 10.01 19.90 -2.10
C THR A 88 8.99 19.31 -1.14
N GLN A 89 7.70 19.54 -1.39
CA GLN A 89 6.63 18.98 -0.54
C GLN A 89 6.62 17.45 -0.60
N GLU A 90 6.82 16.86 -1.77
CA GLU A 90 6.86 15.41 -2.00
C GLU A 90 8.01 14.76 -1.22
N GLU A 91 9.18 15.40 -1.22
CA GLU A 91 10.36 14.97 -0.47
C GLU A 91 10.08 15.00 1.04
N LYS A 92 9.46 16.08 1.52
CA LYS A 92 9.07 16.21 2.93
C LYS A 92 8.03 15.15 3.34
N VAL A 93 7.05 14.87 2.50
CA VAL A 93 6.05 13.83 2.76
C VAL A 93 6.71 12.45 2.83
N LEU A 94 7.63 12.11 1.92
CA LEU A 94 8.37 10.84 1.97
C LEU A 94 9.22 10.73 3.24
N MET A 95 9.97 11.79 3.60
CA MET A 95 10.75 11.84 4.84
C MET A 95 9.84 11.70 6.08
N GLY A 96 8.65 12.31 6.05
CA GLY A 96 7.64 12.19 7.10
C GLY A 96 7.11 10.77 7.28
N PHE A 97 7.02 9.97 6.22
CA PHE A 97 6.72 8.54 6.33
C PHE A 97 7.91 7.73 6.87
N TRP A 98 9.14 8.09 6.50
CA TRP A 98 10.33 7.38 6.99
C TRP A 98 10.58 7.59 8.48
N CYS A 99 10.27 8.77 9.00
CA CYS A 99 10.45 9.09 10.42
C CYS A 99 9.35 8.54 11.34
N ALA A 100 8.44 7.72 10.79
CA ALA A 100 7.36 7.06 11.51
C ALA A 100 7.44 5.53 11.38
N LYS A 101 6.82 4.80 12.30
CA LYS A 101 6.69 3.35 12.21
C LYS A 101 5.21 2.96 12.24
N GLY A 102 4.71 2.44 11.10
CA GLY A 102 3.33 1.99 10.98
C GLY A 102 2.30 3.13 11.08
N ALA A 103 2.65 4.33 10.65
CA ALA A 103 1.72 5.45 10.60
C ALA A 103 0.89 5.43 9.32
N SER A 104 -0.36 5.87 9.40
CA SER A 104 -1.26 6.06 8.25
C SER A 104 -1.09 7.43 7.59
N ARG A 105 -0.26 8.31 8.16
CA ARG A 105 0.01 9.69 7.71
C ARG A 105 1.49 10.02 7.86
N PRO A 106 2.05 10.91 7.02
CA PRO A 106 3.39 11.42 7.26
C PRO A 106 3.45 12.17 8.59
N GLN A 107 4.57 12.09 9.29
CA GLN A 107 4.77 12.74 10.59
C GLN A 107 5.70 13.94 10.42
N ASN A 108 5.46 15.00 11.20
CA ASN A 108 6.30 16.19 11.16
C ASN A 108 7.54 16.08 12.05
N LYS A 109 7.58 15.09 12.95
CA LYS A 109 8.71 14.84 13.86
C LYS A 109 9.05 13.36 13.88
N PRO A 110 10.31 12.98 14.06
CA PRO A 110 10.71 11.60 14.24
C PRO A 110 9.98 10.95 15.42
N SER A 111 9.37 9.82 15.16
CA SER A 111 8.74 9.01 16.20
C SER A 111 9.80 8.32 17.04
N LYS A 112 9.60 8.23 18.36
CA LYS A 112 10.47 7.46 19.26
C LYS A 112 10.66 5.99 18.85
N TYR A 113 9.79 5.47 18.00
CA TYR A 113 9.89 4.10 17.48
C TYR A 113 10.60 4.01 16.12
N ALA A 114 10.83 5.13 15.44
CA ALA A 114 11.55 5.21 14.18
C ALA A 114 13.01 5.62 14.49
N THR A 115 13.83 4.63 14.86
CA THR A 115 15.26 4.86 15.09
C THR A 115 15.95 5.33 13.81
N HIS A 116 17.10 6.01 13.94
CA HIS A 116 17.94 6.39 12.80
C HIS A 116 18.19 5.21 11.83
N LYS A 117 18.54 4.03 12.38
CA LYS A 117 18.72 2.80 11.59
C LYS A 117 17.44 2.42 10.80
N HIS A 118 16.27 2.58 11.39
CA HIS A 118 14.99 2.30 10.72
C HIS A 118 14.80 3.21 9.50
N THR A 119 14.99 4.52 9.68
CA THR A 119 14.85 5.54 8.63
C THR A 119 15.89 5.34 7.54
N ALA A 120 17.16 5.13 7.91
CA ALA A 120 18.25 4.85 6.99
C ALA A 120 17.99 3.61 6.11
N ASN A 121 17.39 2.56 6.68
CA ASN A 121 17.03 1.36 5.93
C ASN A 121 15.96 1.63 4.86
N TYR A 122 14.97 2.49 5.11
CA TYR A 122 13.98 2.84 4.09
C TYR A 122 14.58 3.69 2.99
N LYS A 123 15.42 4.66 3.33
CA LYS A 123 16.16 5.46 2.35
C LYS A 123 17.03 4.57 1.46
N ALA A 124 17.82 3.68 2.03
CA ALA A 124 18.66 2.76 1.27
C ALA A 124 17.85 1.84 0.35
N ARG A 125 16.68 1.35 0.81
CA ARG A 125 15.77 0.57 -0.03
C ARG A 125 15.21 1.40 -1.19
N ALA A 126 14.78 2.63 -0.93
CA ALA A 126 14.26 3.50 -1.97
C ALA A 126 15.30 3.73 -3.06
N ILE A 127 16.54 4.06 -2.69
CA ILE A 127 17.66 4.23 -3.64
C ILE A 127 17.84 2.95 -4.50
N ALA A 128 17.88 1.79 -3.87
CA ALA A 128 18.14 0.52 -4.57
C ALA A 128 16.99 0.05 -5.46
N GLN A 129 15.74 0.49 -5.20
CA GLN A 129 14.56 -0.11 -5.79
C GLN A 129 13.78 0.77 -6.76
N VAL A 130 13.92 2.10 -6.71
CA VAL A 130 13.12 3.02 -7.56
C VAL A 130 13.28 2.75 -9.06
N GLN A 131 14.44 2.26 -9.51
CA GLN A 131 14.66 1.90 -10.90
C GLN A 131 13.68 0.83 -11.42
N TYR A 132 13.14 -0.02 -10.54
CA TYR A 132 12.25 -1.13 -10.91
C TYR A 132 10.77 -0.75 -11.03
N ILE A 133 10.40 0.48 -10.63
CA ILE A 133 9.02 0.96 -10.67
C ILE A 133 8.79 2.14 -11.64
N ARG A 134 9.78 2.45 -12.49
CA ARG A 134 9.71 3.57 -13.46
C ARG A 134 8.54 3.49 -14.45
N HIS A 135 8.05 2.29 -14.69
CA HIS A 135 6.92 2.02 -15.60
C HIS A 135 5.56 2.02 -14.89
N TRP A 136 5.53 2.25 -13.58
CA TRP A 136 4.30 2.38 -12.82
C TRP A 136 3.65 3.74 -13.05
N SER A 137 2.38 3.84 -12.72
CA SER A 137 1.67 5.12 -12.68
C SER A 137 0.87 5.26 -11.40
N ILE A 138 0.67 6.50 -10.98
CA ILE A 138 -0.21 6.88 -9.85
C ILE A 138 -1.14 8.00 -10.30
N LYS A 139 -2.39 7.96 -9.86
CA LYS A 139 -3.35 9.04 -10.07
C LYS A 139 -4.19 9.25 -8.82
N GLN A 140 -4.36 10.50 -8.42
CA GLN A 140 -5.33 10.84 -7.37
C GLN A 140 -6.75 10.72 -7.95
N ALA A 141 -7.49 9.74 -7.46
CA ALA A 141 -8.87 9.49 -7.89
C ALA A 141 -9.62 8.63 -6.87
N SER A 142 -10.95 8.80 -6.82
CA SER A 142 -11.82 7.85 -6.16
C SER A 142 -11.87 6.53 -6.91
N TYR A 143 -12.02 5.41 -6.21
CA TYR A 143 -12.25 4.11 -6.85
C TYR A 143 -13.44 4.16 -7.83
N ARG A 144 -14.41 5.06 -7.61
CA ARG A 144 -15.61 5.26 -8.44
C ARG A 144 -15.27 5.75 -9.84
N ASP A 145 -14.20 6.53 -9.97
CA ASP A 145 -13.81 7.22 -11.20
C ASP A 145 -12.80 6.43 -12.04
N ILE A 146 -12.36 5.27 -11.57
CA ILE A 146 -11.37 4.45 -12.26
C ILE A 146 -12.03 3.71 -13.43
N PRO A 147 -11.50 3.85 -14.66
CA PRO A 147 -12.03 3.16 -15.84
C PRO A 147 -12.04 1.64 -15.66
N ASN A 148 -13.16 1.00 -15.99
CA ASN A 148 -13.33 -0.44 -15.88
C ASN A 148 -12.63 -1.18 -17.05
N THR A 149 -11.35 -1.46 -16.88
CA THR A 149 -10.50 -2.17 -17.85
C THR A 149 -10.27 -3.62 -17.45
N CYS A 150 -9.90 -4.48 -18.40
CA CYS A 150 -9.52 -5.86 -18.09
C CYS A 150 -8.14 -5.87 -17.41
N ALA A 151 -8.13 -6.19 -16.12
CA ALA A 151 -6.94 -6.15 -15.27
C ALA A 151 -7.07 -7.12 -14.09
N THR A 152 -6.00 -7.28 -13.33
CA THR A 152 -6.07 -7.80 -11.96
C THR A 152 -6.27 -6.62 -11.01
N TRP A 153 -7.43 -6.57 -10.38
CA TRP A 153 -7.79 -5.54 -9.40
C TRP A 153 -7.46 -6.04 -8.00
N PHE A 154 -6.57 -5.34 -7.32
CA PHE A 154 -6.27 -5.60 -5.92
C PHE A 154 -6.86 -4.47 -5.07
N VAL A 155 -7.91 -4.78 -4.31
CA VAL A 155 -8.76 -3.82 -3.60
C VAL A 155 -8.54 -4.01 -2.11
N ASP A 156 -7.78 -3.11 -1.49
CA ASP A 156 -7.44 -3.11 -0.06
C ASP A 156 -7.96 -1.80 0.58
N PRO A 157 -9.29 -1.64 0.76
CA PRO A 157 -9.86 -0.41 1.28
C PRO A 157 -9.55 -0.27 2.77
N PRO A 158 -9.70 0.92 3.36
CA PRO A 158 -9.79 1.05 4.80
C PRO A 158 -10.83 0.06 5.36
N TYR A 159 -10.42 -0.84 6.25
CA TYR A 159 -11.30 -1.89 6.78
C TYR A 159 -12.44 -1.31 7.62
N LEU A 160 -13.58 -1.98 7.68
CA LEU A 160 -14.72 -1.59 8.51
C LEU A 160 -14.31 -1.36 9.97
N LYS A 161 -13.43 -2.21 10.51
CA LYS A 161 -12.81 -2.04 11.83
C LYS A 161 -11.33 -1.70 11.66
N GLY A 162 -10.87 -0.62 12.28
CA GLY A 162 -9.47 -0.15 12.20
C GLY A 162 -9.18 0.77 11.01
N GLY A 163 -10.12 0.93 10.09
CA GLY A 163 -9.97 1.83 8.93
C GLY A 163 -10.23 3.30 9.26
N GLU A 164 -10.71 3.63 10.44
CA GLU A 164 -10.94 5.00 10.92
C GLU A 164 -9.65 5.80 11.13
N HIS A 165 -8.50 5.15 11.19
CA HIS A 165 -7.20 5.80 11.41
C HIS A 165 -6.60 6.40 10.14
N TYR A 166 -7.14 6.09 8.96
CA TYR A 166 -6.69 6.68 7.70
C TYR A 166 -7.24 8.10 7.51
N ARG A 167 -6.58 8.92 6.66
CA ARG A 167 -7.06 10.25 6.28
C ARG A 167 -8.38 10.17 5.51
N CYS A 168 -8.45 9.25 4.55
CA CYS A 168 -9.69 8.85 3.87
C CYS A 168 -10.19 7.59 4.59
N SER A 169 -11.09 7.77 5.53
CA SER A 169 -11.42 6.73 6.51
C SER A 169 -12.47 5.75 6.02
N SER A 170 -12.62 4.62 6.72
CA SER A 170 -13.69 3.66 6.45
C SER A 170 -15.09 4.26 6.58
N LYS A 171 -15.25 5.36 7.33
CA LYS A 171 -16.54 6.07 7.50
C LYS A 171 -16.98 6.79 6.23
N ASP A 172 -16.05 7.08 5.32
CA ASP A 172 -16.30 7.78 4.07
C ASP A 172 -16.61 6.81 2.92
N ILE A 173 -16.52 5.49 3.17
CA ILE A 173 -16.74 4.45 2.18
C ILE A 173 -18.19 3.95 2.24
N ASP A 174 -18.87 4.02 1.11
CA ASP A 174 -20.13 3.31 0.87
C ASP A 174 -19.82 1.86 0.46
N TYR A 175 -19.87 0.94 1.40
CA TYR A 175 -19.54 -0.47 1.18
C TYR A 175 -20.60 -1.20 0.32
N GLU A 176 -21.83 -0.74 0.25
CA GLU A 176 -22.84 -1.29 -0.65
C GLU A 176 -22.48 -0.95 -2.11
N HIS A 177 -22.16 0.33 -2.34
CA HIS A 177 -21.66 0.76 -3.65
C HIS A 177 -20.34 0.05 -4.00
N LEU A 178 -19.37 -0.04 -3.06
CA LEU A 178 -18.10 -0.72 -3.28
C LEU A 178 -18.31 -2.20 -3.63
N THR A 179 -19.26 -2.88 -2.99
CA THR A 179 -19.65 -4.25 -3.32
C THR A 179 -20.08 -4.39 -4.78
N THR A 180 -20.98 -3.53 -5.22
CA THR A 180 -21.49 -3.52 -6.60
C THR A 180 -20.38 -3.19 -7.59
N TRP A 181 -19.56 -2.21 -7.25
CA TRP A 181 -18.40 -1.81 -8.03
C TRP A 181 -17.40 -2.97 -8.18
N CYS A 182 -17.03 -3.66 -7.08
CA CYS A 182 -16.14 -4.82 -7.12
C CYS A 182 -16.67 -5.92 -8.04
N LYS A 183 -17.94 -6.29 -7.91
CA LYS A 183 -18.58 -7.32 -8.74
C LYS A 183 -18.64 -6.97 -10.22
N SER A 184 -18.62 -5.68 -10.57
CA SER A 184 -18.68 -5.20 -11.96
C SER A 184 -17.32 -5.11 -12.65
N ARG A 185 -16.20 -5.35 -11.96
CA ARG A 185 -14.86 -5.19 -12.57
C ARG A 185 -14.59 -6.24 -13.64
N ARG A 186 -13.99 -5.78 -14.74
CA ARG A 186 -13.54 -6.64 -15.84
C ARG A 186 -12.18 -7.25 -15.48
N GLY A 187 -12.05 -8.55 -15.66
CA GLY A 187 -10.84 -9.31 -15.34
C GLY A 187 -10.95 -10.02 -13.99
N SER A 188 -9.85 -10.13 -13.29
CA SER A 188 -9.81 -10.76 -11.97
C SER A 188 -9.81 -9.72 -10.85
N ILE A 189 -10.47 -10.05 -9.74
CA ILE A 189 -10.54 -9.18 -8.57
C ILE A 189 -10.14 -9.95 -7.31
N ILE A 190 -9.41 -9.26 -6.45
CA ILE A 190 -8.99 -9.71 -5.12
C ILE A 190 -9.33 -8.56 -4.17
N VAL A 191 -10.20 -8.81 -3.18
CA VAL A 191 -10.63 -7.81 -2.21
C VAL A 191 -10.22 -8.26 -0.83
N CYS A 192 -9.53 -7.40 -0.09
CA CYS A 192 -9.04 -7.65 1.27
C CYS A 192 -9.99 -7.07 2.30
N GLU A 193 -10.12 -7.72 3.47
CA GLU A 193 -10.87 -7.17 4.60
C GLU A 193 -10.51 -7.88 5.91
N GLY A 194 -10.90 -7.29 7.04
CA GLY A 194 -10.79 -7.89 8.37
C GLY A 194 -11.89 -8.91 8.66
N GLY A 195 -11.61 -9.87 9.54
CA GLY A 195 -12.35 -11.12 9.73
C GLY A 195 -13.83 -11.07 10.06
N ASP A 196 -14.40 -9.90 10.37
CA ASP A 196 -15.82 -9.76 10.73
C ASP A 196 -16.68 -9.14 9.61
N ALA A 197 -16.08 -8.72 8.51
CA ALA A 197 -16.78 -8.06 7.42
C ALA A 197 -17.64 -9.05 6.62
N LYS A 198 -18.83 -8.58 6.18
CA LYS A 198 -19.84 -9.39 5.48
C LYS A 198 -20.40 -8.71 4.22
N TRP A 199 -19.81 -7.60 3.79
CA TRP A 199 -20.31 -6.86 2.63
C TRP A 199 -20.01 -7.53 1.28
N LEU A 200 -19.09 -8.52 1.26
CA LEU A 200 -18.91 -9.50 0.19
C LEU A 200 -18.87 -10.92 0.78
N PRO A 201 -19.03 -11.98 -0.02
CA PRO A 201 -18.89 -13.36 0.45
C PRO A 201 -17.40 -13.71 0.59
N PHE A 202 -16.79 -13.17 1.64
CA PHE A 202 -15.39 -13.40 1.96
C PHE A 202 -15.14 -14.84 2.43
N SER A 203 -13.92 -15.31 2.20
CA SER A 203 -13.35 -16.53 2.74
C SER A 203 -12.12 -16.22 3.59
N ASP A 204 -11.76 -17.11 4.50
CA ASP A 204 -10.59 -16.97 5.35
C ASP A 204 -9.31 -17.04 4.51
N LEU A 205 -8.39 -16.12 4.73
CA LEU A 205 -7.05 -16.15 4.12
C LEU A 205 -6.00 -16.61 5.12
N CYS A 206 -5.85 -15.90 6.22
CA CYS A 206 -4.85 -16.22 7.25
C CYS A 206 -5.12 -15.45 8.56
N MET A 207 -4.36 -15.83 9.60
CA MET A 207 -4.21 -15.02 10.82
C MET A 207 -3.00 -14.12 10.66
N ALA A 208 -3.19 -12.81 10.53
CA ALA A 208 -2.13 -11.83 10.41
C ALA A 208 -1.65 -11.37 11.81
N ARG A 209 -0.34 -11.37 12.04
CA ARG A 209 0.23 -10.88 13.29
C ARG A 209 0.14 -9.36 13.36
N SER A 210 -0.48 -8.84 14.41
CA SER A 210 -0.47 -7.41 14.72
C SER A 210 0.94 -6.95 15.09
N CYS A 211 1.32 -5.73 14.66
CA CYS A 211 2.56 -5.08 15.09
C CYS A 211 2.52 -4.63 16.56
N ASN A 212 1.35 -4.62 17.20
CA ASN A 212 1.17 -4.24 18.59
C ASN A 212 1.32 -5.48 19.48
N ARG A 213 2.30 -5.43 20.38
CA ARG A 213 2.51 -6.47 21.39
C ARG A 213 1.25 -6.61 22.25
N GLY A 214 0.58 -7.76 22.19
CA GLY A 214 -0.55 -8.12 23.05
C GLY A 214 -1.94 -8.01 22.41
N VAL A 215 -2.06 -7.65 21.14
CA VAL A 215 -3.31 -7.74 20.40
C VAL A 215 -3.36 -9.06 19.65
N LEU A 216 -4.46 -9.79 19.81
CA LEU A 216 -4.78 -11.04 19.13
C LEU A 216 -4.56 -10.92 17.62
N ASP A 217 -4.15 -12.01 17.01
CA ASP A 217 -3.98 -12.15 15.57
C ASP A 217 -5.22 -11.61 14.84
N ASN A 218 -5.01 -10.62 13.98
CA ASN A 218 -6.09 -10.11 13.14
C ASN A 218 -6.38 -11.12 12.04
N LYS A 219 -7.60 -11.58 11.96
CA LYS A 219 -8.04 -12.46 10.89
C LYS A 219 -8.12 -11.64 9.60
N GLU A 220 -7.40 -12.11 8.57
CA GLU A 220 -7.48 -11.57 7.22
C GLU A 220 -8.39 -12.44 6.38
N ILE A 221 -9.33 -11.82 5.67
CA ILE A 221 -10.27 -12.49 4.77
C ILE A 221 -10.16 -11.90 3.37
N LEU A 222 -10.54 -12.69 2.39
CA LEU A 222 -10.49 -12.27 1.00
C LEU A 222 -11.76 -12.65 0.24
N TYR A 223 -12.13 -11.81 -0.72
CA TYR A 223 -13.06 -12.15 -1.80
C TYR A 223 -12.32 -12.14 -3.12
N THR A 224 -12.60 -13.12 -3.98
CA THR A 224 -12.05 -13.16 -5.34
C THR A 224 -13.00 -13.88 -6.29
N ASN A 225 -12.99 -13.48 -7.57
CA ASN A 225 -13.68 -14.18 -8.65
C ASN A 225 -12.76 -15.18 -9.38
N ILE A 226 -11.52 -15.33 -8.95
CA ILE A 226 -10.57 -16.29 -9.53
C ILE A 226 -11.01 -17.71 -9.14
N LYS A 227 -11.29 -18.54 -10.13
CA LYS A 227 -11.59 -19.97 -9.91
C LYS A 227 -10.31 -20.70 -9.51
N ASN A 228 -10.37 -21.47 -8.42
CA ASN A 228 -9.22 -22.23 -7.87
C ASN A 228 -7.97 -21.36 -7.74
N PRO A 229 -8.01 -20.29 -6.91
CA PRO A 229 -6.84 -19.46 -6.74
C PRO A 229 -5.70 -20.35 -6.20
N GLN A 230 -4.58 -20.38 -6.92
CA GLN A 230 -3.35 -20.97 -6.39
C GLN A 230 -2.88 -20.04 -5.26
N ILE A 231 -3.24 -20.41 -4.04
CA ILE A 231 -2.68 -19.80 -2.84
C ILE A 231 -1.30 -20.42 -2.71
N SER A 232 -0.24 -19.63 -2.83
CA SER A 232 1.11 -20.12 -2.64
C SER A 232 1.28 -20.53 -1.17
N LEU A 233 1.16 -21.84 -0.90
CA LEU A 233 1.40 -22.39 0.44
C LEU A 233 2.90 -22.43 0.80
N PHE A 234 3.77 -22.18 -0.16
CA PHE A 234 5.22 -22.16 0.03
C PHE A 234 5.79 -20.86 -0.53
N GLY A 235 6.20 -19.97 0.35
CA GLY A 235 7.14 -18.92 -0.02
C GLY A 235 8.46 -19.62 -0.40
N ASP A 236 8.92 -19.42 -1.63
CA ASP A 236 10.28 -19.76 -2.00
C ASP A 236 11.23 -19.09 -1.00
N MET A 237 11.98 -19.92 -0.28
CA MET A 237 13.01 -19.51 0.69
C MET A 237 14.13 -18.73 0.00
#